data_773ab78b0b531f0c22559a9f4e1503ea
#
_entry.id   773ab78b0b531f0c22559a9f4e1503ea
#
_cell.length_a   1.000
_cell.length_b   1.000
_cell.length_c   1.000
_cell.angle_alpha   90.00
_cell.angle_beta   90.00
_cell.angle_gamma   90.00
#
_symmetry.space_group_name_H-M   'P 1'
#
loop_
_entity.id
_entity.type
_entity.pdbx_description
1 polymer ?
#
loop_
_entity_poly.entity_id
_entity_poly.type
_entity_poly.pdbx_seq_one_letter_code
_entity_poly.pdbx_strand_id
1 'polypeptide(L)'
;MIRPLEAIGCLWLVWLAGWMLAALTAAKSVVRQSGTGRLVHGLLVAAGAILVLGRHSWLGPLLRQVYPAKAWIGWTGVVLCAAGLAFAVWARVQIGRFWSGTVALKAEHALIRGGPYAITRHPIYSGLLLALVGTAITRDSRAAFLGLPVVFAGLYVKLKQEERLLLERFGPEYEKYRAEVPALIPRL
;
A
#
# COMPACT_ATOMS: atom_id res chain seq x y z
N MET A 1 -5.86 -23.90 17.43
CA MET A 1 -5.17 -23.74 16.14
C MET A 1 -5.60 -22.41 15.53
N ILE A 2 -4.67 -21.50 15.20
CA ILE A 2 -4.97 -20.18 14.62
C ILE A 2 -5.56 -20.36 13.22
N ARG A 3 -6.67 -19.69 12.92
CA ARG A 3 -7.28 -19.71 11.59
C ARG A 3 -6.63 -18.65 10.67
N PRO A 4 -6.57 -18.85 9.34
CA PRO A 4 -5.98 -17.90 8.40
C PRO A 4 -6.49 -16.45 8.55
N LEU A 5 -7.79 -16.26 8.81
CA LEU A 5 -8.38 -14.93 9.03
C LEU A 5 -7.89 -14.24 10.31
N GLU A 6 -7.64 -15.01 11.36
CA GLU A 6 -7.08 -14.48 12.61
C GLU A 6 -5.62 -14.04 12.38
N ALA A 7 -4.84 -14.87 11.66
CA ALA A 7 -3.47 -14.54 11.29
C ALA A 7 -3.39 -13.24 10.47
N ILE A 8 -4.27 -13.05 9.47
CA ILE A 8 -4.38 -11.79 8.71
C ILE A 8 -4.67 -10.60 9.63
N GLY A 9 -5.63 -10.76 10.55
CA GLY A 9 -5.96 -9.71 11.52
C GLY A 9 -4.76 -9.31 12.37
N CYS A 10 -4.04 -10.29 12.91
CA CYS A 10 -2.81 -10.05 13.69
C CYS A 10 -1.73 -9.36 12.87
N LEU A 11 -1.48 -9.80 11.61
CA LEU A 11 -0.49 -9.18 10.73
C LEU A 11 -0.78 -7.69 10.51
N TRP A 12 -2.04 -7.35 10.18
CA TRP A 12 -2.44 -5.95 9.98
C TRP A 12 -2.34 -5.12 11.25
N LEU A 13 -2.74 -5.66 12.41
CA LEU A 13 -2.65 -4.96 13.70
C LEU A 13 -1.20 -4.67 14.10
N VAL A 14 -0.33 -5.67 14.00
CA VAL A 14 1.10 -5.51 14.31
C VAL A 14 1.75 -4.51 13.36
N TRP A 15 1.46 -4.64 12.05
CA TRP A 15 1.97 -3.72 11.05
C TRP A 15 1.49 -2.28 11.31
N LEU A 16 0.19 -2.08 11.58
CA LEU A 16 -0.38 -0.76 11.84
C LEU A 16 0.22 -0.12 13.09
N ALA A 17 0.38 -0.88 14.16
CA ALA A 17 1.02 -0.40 15.39
C ALA A 17 2.47 0.05 15.12
N GLY A 18 3.27 -0.76 14.46
CA GLY A 18 4.63 -0.40 14.06
C GLY A 18 4.68 0.80 13.13
N TRP A 19 3.72 0.90 12.19
CA TRP A 19 3.63 2.01 11.25
C TRP A 19 3.28 3.33 11.93
N MET A 20 2.36 3.31 12.89
CA MET A 20 1.98 4.49 13.68
C MET A 20 3.15 4.97 14.55
N LEU A 21 3.86 4.05 15.21
CA LEU A 21 5.07 4.37 15.96
C LEU A 21 6.15 5.00 15.05
N ALA A 22 6.40 4.40 13.90
CA ALA A 22 7.35 4.92 12.93
C ALA A 22 6.94 6.27 12.32
N ALA A 23 5.64 6.61 12.31
CA ALA A 23 5.17 7.92 11.85
C ALA A 23 5.60 9.08 12.76
N LEU A 24 5.84 8.81 14.05
CA LEU A 24 6.32 9.81 15.01
C LEU A 24 7.73 10.32 14.69
N THR A 25 8.53 9.54 13.95
CA THR A 25 9.90 9.91 13.55
C THR A 25 9.97 10.64 12.20
N ALA A 26 8.83 10.87 11.54
CA ALA A 26 8.80 11.52 10.23
C ALA A 26 9.15 13.01 10.32
N ALA A 27 10.03 13.50 9.44
CA ALA A 27 10.39 14.91 9.37
C ALA A 27 9.19 15.80 8.97
N LYS A 28 9.23 17.09 9.32
CA LYS A 28 8.19 18.06 8.94
C LYS A 28 8.12 18.21 7.42
N SER A 29 6.91 18.30 6.87
CA SER A 29 6.67 18.53 5.44
C SER A 29 6.68 20.01 5.13
N VAL A 30 7.38 20.41 4.06
CA VAL A 30 7.45 21.81 3.59
C VAL A 30 6.40 22.08 2.51
N VAL A 31 6.26 21.17 1.55
CA VAL A 31 5.25 21.24 0.49
C VAL A 31 4.22 20.13 0.70
N ARG A 32 2.95 20.43 0.57
CA ARG A 32 1.85 19.48 0.75
C ARG A 32 0.91 19.48 -0.46
N GLN A 33 0.31 18.33 -0.70
CA GLN A 33 -0.77 18.12 -1.67
C GLN A 33 -1.95 19.07 -1.46
N SER A 34 -2.69 19.38 -2.56
CA SER A 34 -3.97 20.07 -2.50
C SER A 34 -5.00 19.32 -1.66
N GLY A 35 -5.93 20.05 -1.03
CA GLY A 35 -6.98 19.44 -0.21
C GLY A 35 -7.86 18.44 -0.97
N THR A 36 -8.26 18.80 -2.21
CA THR A 36 -9.12 17.97 -3.07
C THR A 36 -8.44 16.64 -3.44
N GLY A 37 -7.17 16.67 -3.87
CA GLY A 37 -6.45 15.43 -4.22
C GLY A 37 -6.29 14.49 -3.03
N ARG A 38 -6.08 15.04 -1.84
CA ARG A 38 -5.99 14.28 -0.59
C ARG A 38 -7.32 13.62 -0.22
N LEU A 39 -8.44 14.36 -0.41
CA LEU A 39 -9.78 13.83 -0.15
C LEU A 39 -10.11 12.67 -1.11
N VAL A 40 -9.89 12.86 -2.41
CA VAL A 40 -10.22 11.85 -3.44
C VAL A 40 -9.48 10.54 -3.19
N HIS A 41 -8.14 10.57 -3.08
CA HIS A 41 -7.40 9.33 -2.85
C HIS A 41 -7.72 8.71 -1.48
N GLY A 42 -7.93 9.55 -0.45
CA GLY A 42 -8.29 9.08 0.88
C GLY A 42 -9.63 8.34 0.90
N LEU A 43 -10.66 8.89 0.23
CA LEU A 43 -11.97 8.23 0.11
C LEU A 43 -11.88 6.92 -0.67
N LEU A 44 -11.15 6.88 -1.78
CA LEU A 44 -10.98 5.65 -2.56
C LEU A 44 -10.25 4.57 -1.76
N VAL A 45 -9.15 4.92 -1.09
CA VAL A 45 -8.41 3.97 -0.24
C VAL A 45 -9.28 3.48 0.92
N ALA A 46 -10.01 4.37 1.59
CA ALA A 46 -10.90 4.01 2.68
C ALA A 46 -12.04 3.10 2.21
N ALA A 47 -12.72 3.43 1.11
CA ALA A 47 -13.79 2.62 0.54
C ALA A 47 -13.29 1.22 0.14
N GLY A 48 -12.17 1.15 -0.57
CA GLY A 48 -11.59 -0.13 -0.95
C GLY A 48 -11.10 -0.94 0.26
N ALA A 49 -10.50 -0.30 1.27
CA ALA A 49 -10.10 -0.96 2.50
C ALA A 49 -11.31 -1.52 3.27
N ILE A 50 -12.42 -0.77 3.34
CA ILE A 50 -13.69 -1.26 3.93
C ILE A 50 -14.17 -2.51 3.20
N LEU A 51 -14.12 -2.54 1.87
CA LEU A 51 -14.51 -3.73 1.09
C LEU A 51 -13.56 -4.91 1.31
N VAL A 52 -12.24 -4.67 1.33
CA VAL A 52 -11.25 -5.75 1.53
C VAL A 52 -11.24 -6.27 2.96
N LEU A 53 -11.28 -5.40 3.95
CA LEU A 53 -11.12 -5.75 5.37
C LEU A 53 -12.45 -5.92 6.12
N GLY A 54 -13.53 -5.29 5.65
CA GLY A 54 -14.81 -5.22 6.32
C GLY A 54 -15.61 -6.54 6.26
N ARG A 55 -16.45 -6.76 7.28
CA ARG A 55 -17.44 -7.85 7.36
C ARG A 55 -18.81 -7.28 7.73
N HIS A 56 -19.18 -6.20 7.08
CA HIS A 56 -20.42 -5.52 7.40
C HIS A 56 -21.62 -6.23 6.78
N SER A 57 -22.64 -6.49 7.58
CA SER A 57 -23.88 -7.19 7.15
C SER A 57 -24.57 -6.50 5.97
N TRP A 58 -24.44 -5.19 5.84
CA TRP A 58 -24.98 -4.43 4.70
C TRP A 58 -24.34 -4.76 3.35
N LEU A 59 -23.17 -5.43 3.32
CA LEU A 59 -22.57 -5.93 2.08
C LEU A 59 -23.33 -7.14 1.50
N GLY A 60 -24.21 -7.79 2.28
CA GLY A 60 -25.11 -8.83 1.82
C GLY A 60 -24.50 -9.84 0.85
N PRO A 61 -25.00 -9.92 -0.41
CA PRO A 61 -24.50 -10.87 -1.41
C PRO A 61 -23.01 -10.74 -1.76
N LEU A 62 -22.40 -9.58 -1.52
CA LEU A 62 -20.98 -9.36 -1.75
C LEU A 62 -20.06 -10.10 -0.76
N LEU A 63 -20.61 -10.59 0.34
CA LEU A 63 -19.89 -11.45 1.29
C LEU A 63 -19.83 -12.92 0.85
N ARG A 64 -20.53 -13.30 -0.22
CA ARG A 64 -20.48 -14.68 -0.74
C ARG A 64 -19.07 -15.04 -1.18
N GLN A 65 -18.71 -16.30 -0.94
CA GLN A 65 -17.44 -16.89 -1.35
C GLN A 65 -17.30 -16.88 -2.87
N VAL A 66 -16.06 -16.81 -3.32
CA VAL A 66 -15.66 -16.81 -4.74
C VAL A 66 -15.26 -18.22 -5.17
N TYR A 67 -14.66 -18.99 -4.23
CA TYR A 67 -14.18 -20.34 -4.48
C TYR A 67 -14.47 -21.28 -3.30
N PRO A 68 -14.39 -22.61 -3.50
CA PRO A 68 -14.55 -23.57 -2.40
C PRO A 68 -13.51 -23.38 -1.30
N ALA A 69 -13.97 -23.36 -0.04
CA ALA A 69 -13.11 -23.18 1.12
C ALA A 69 -12.06 -24.32 1.22
N LYS A 70 -10.79 -23.98 1.03
CA LYS A 70 -9.66 -24.87 1.22
C LYS A 70 -8.61 -24.18 2.10
N ALA A 71 -8.18 -24.85 3.16
CA ALA A 71 -7.26 -24.27 4.14
C ALA A 71 -5.95 -23.77 3.52
N TRP A 72 -5.39 -24.48 2.55
CA TRP A 72 -4.14 -24.10 1.90
C TRP A 72 -4.28 -22.77 1.12
N ILE A 73 -5.45 -22.49 0.50
CA ILE A 73 -5.68 -21.20 -0.18
C ILE A 73 -5.63 -20.05 0.83
N GLY A 74 -6.31 -20.22 1.99
CA GLY A 74 -6.27 -19.21 3.05
C GLY A 74 -4.86 -18.95 3.57
N TRP A 75 -4.05 -20.00 3.77
CA TRP A 75 -2.65 -19.85 4.20
C TRP A 75 -1.75 -19.25 3.12
N THR A 76 -1.97 -19.53 1.85
CA THR A 76 -1.29 -18.83 0.74
C THR A 76 -1.55 -17.33 0.81
N GLY A 77 -2.81 -16.92 1.07
CA GLY A 77 -3.15 -15.51 1.28
C GLY A 77 -2.41 -14.89 2.48
N VAL A 78 -2.26 -15.63 3.59
CA VAL A 78 -1.48 -15.18 4.77
C VAL A 78 -0.02 -14.94 4.40
N VAL A 79 0.60 -15.87 3.66
CA VAL A 79 2.00 -15.73 3.22
C VAL A 79 2.19 -14.51 2.31
N LEU A 80 1.29 -14.31 1.34
CA LEU A 80 1.34 -13.14 0.46
C LEU A 80 1.15 -11.83 1.25
N CYS A 81 0.23 -11.82 2.22
CA CYS A 81 0.02 -10.66 3.08
C CYS A 81 1.29 -10.36 3.88
N ALA A 82 1.87 -11.34 4.54
CA ALA A 82 3.09 -11.18 5.32
C ALA A 82 4.26 -10.68 4.46
N ALA A 83 4.46 -11.26 3.27
CA ALA A 83 5.49 -10.83 2.33
C ALA A 83 5.29 -9.38 1.87
N GLY A 84 4.06 -9.00 1.55
CA GLY A 84 3.71 -7.62 1.14
C GLY A 84 3.98 -6.62 2.27
N LEU A 85 3.54 -6.92 3.50
CA LEU A 85 3.79 -6.05 4.66
C LEU A 85 5.28 -5.95 5.00
N ALA A 86 6.03 -7.05 4.92
CA ALA A 86 7.47 -7.05 5.12
C ALA A 86 8.19 -6.20 4.07
N PHE A 87 7.79 -6.27 2.80
CA PHE A 87 8.32 -5.43 1.73
C PHE A 87 8.03 -3.94 1.96
N ALA A 88 6.80 -3.61 2.39
CA ALA A 88 6.44 -2.24 2.74
C ALA A 88 7.24 -1.71 3.94
N VAL A 89 7.50 -2.54 4.95
CA VAL A 89 8.35 -2.18 6.10
C VAL A 89 9.79 -1.95 5.67
N TRP A 90 10.36 -2.83 4.83
CA TRP A 90 11.70 -2.63 4.28
C TRP A 90 11.80 -1.29 3.53
N ALA A 91 10.82 -0.98 2.68
CA ALA A 91 10.78 0.29 1.98
C ALA A 91 10.64 1.49 2.94
N ARG A 92 9.86 1.35 4.01
CA ARG A 92 9.68 2.39 5.03
C ARG A 92 10.97 2.66 5.81
N VAL A 93 11.73 1.61 6.14
CA VAL A 93 13.04 1.73 6.79
C VAL A 93 14.02 2.42 5.87
N GLN A 94 14.07 2.04 4.60
CA GLN A 94 14.97 2.61 3.60
C GLN A 94 14.74 4.11 3.36
N ILE A 95 13.47 4.54 3.27
CA ILE A 95 13.14 5.97 3.10
C ILE A 95 13.32 6.77 4.40
N GLY A 96 13.23 6.11 5.55
CA GLY A 96 13.49 6.68 6.86
C GLY A 96 12.67 7.95 7.15
N ARG A 97 13.35 9.02 7.59
CA ARG A 97 12.72 10.31 7.95
C ARG A 97 12.01 11.03 6.79
N PHE A 98 12.33 10.68 5.54
CA PHE A 98 11.73 11.29 4.37
C PHE A 98 10.32 10.77 4.07
N TRP A 99 9.90 9.69 4.72
CA TRP A 99 8.54 9.18 4.57
C TRP A 99 7.48 10.21 4.99
N SER A 100 6.37 10.23 4.26
CA SER A 100 5.18 11.00 4.60
C SER A 100 3.90 10.20 4.31
N GLY A 101 2.92 10.27 5.20
CA GLY A 101 1.59 9.69 4.97
C GLY A 101 0.78 10.45 3.91
N THR A 102 1.13 11.73 3.67
CA THR A 102 0.55 12.59 2.63
C THR A 102 1.56 12.84 1.52
N VAL A 103 1.09 13.24 0.33
CA VAL A 103 1.98 13.68 -0.74
C VAL A 103 2.67 14.96 -0.32
N ALA A 104 3.98 14.90 -0.04
CA ALA A 104 4.74 16.01 0.50
C ALA A 104 6.24 15.87 0.25
N LEU A 105 6.92 17.00 0.07
CA LEU A 105 8.37 17.08 0.05
C LEU A 105 8.91 17.54 1.41
N LYS A 106 10.05 17.02 1.80
CA LYS A 106 10.80 17.45 2.99
C LYS A 106 11.88 18.48 2.59
N ALA A 107 12.31 19.31 3.54
CA ALA A 107 13.31 20.37 3.27
C ALA A 107 14.60 19.82 2.66
N GLU A 108 15.10 18.70 3.19
CA GLU A 108 16.34 18.04 2.74
C GLU A 108 16.03 16.74 1.97
N HIS A 109 14.97 16.75 1.13
CA HIS A 109 14.56 15.53 0.45
C HIS A 109 15.61 15.06 -0.54
N ALA A 110 16.16 13.85 -0.33
CA ALA A 110 17.05 13.16 -1.25
C ALA A 110 16.27 12.14 -2.08
N LEU A 111 16.65 11.95 -3.33
CA LEU A 111 16.08 10.90 -4.18
C LEU A 111 16.65 9.55 -3.77
N ILE A 112 15.84 8.75 -3.08
CA ILE A 112 16.21 7.40 -2.64
C ILE A 112 15.99 6.42 -3.80
N ARG A 113 17.09 5.76 -4.24
CA ARG A 113 17.09 4.83 -5.38
C ARG A 113 17.59 3.42 -5.00
N GLY A 114 18.06 3.23 -3.77
CA GLY A 114 18.64 1.97 -3.30
C GLY A 114 17.62 1.03 -2.65
N GLY A 115 18.00 -0.24 -2.42
CA GLY A 115 17.17 -1.24 -1.78
C GLY A 115 15.87 -1.49 -2.56
N PRO A 116 14.69 -1.52 -1.89
CA PRO A 116 13.41 -1.77 -2.57
C PRO A 116 13.07 -0.70 -3.62
N TYR A 117 13.65 0.51 -3.53
CA TYR A 117 13.48 1.57 -4.52
C TYR A 117 14.26 1.31 -5.82
N ALA A 118 15.19 0.37 -5.83
CA ALA A 118 15.79 -0.13 -7.08
C ALA A 118 14.89 -1.14 -7.81
N ILE A 119 13.93 -1.73 -7.11
CA ILE A 119 12.99 -2.72 -7.66
C ILE A 119 11.75 -2.04 -8.23
N THR A 120 11.15 -1.13 -7.46
CA THR A 120 10.01 -0.30 -7.87
C THR A 120 10.14 1.09 -7.28
N ARG A 121 9.61 2.12 -7.96
CA ARG A 121 9.66 3.50 -7.46
C ARG A 121 8.74 3.74 -6.25
N HIS A 122 7.68 2.93 -6.11
CA HIS A 122 6.72 3.02 -4.99
C HIS A 122 6.59 1.69 -4.24
N PRO A 123 7.70 1.19 -3.64
CA PRO A 123 7.73 -0.15 -3.04
C PRO A 123 6.78 -0.30 -1.85
N ILE A 124 6.48 0.78 -1.12
CA ILE A 124 5.46 0.78 -0.07
C ILE A 124 4.09 0.42 -0.67
N TYR A 125 3.72 1.03 -1.80
CA TYR A 125 2.42 0.75 -2.44
C TYR A 125 2.38 -0.65 -3.05
N SER A 126 3.48 -1.09 -3.65
CA SER A 126 3.60 -2.48 -4.15
C SER A 126 3.40 -3.49 -3.03
N GLY A 127 4.05 -3.28 -1.89
CA GLY A 127 3.91 -4.14 -0.72
C GLY A 127 2.49 -4.14 -0.15
N LEU A 128 1.86 -2.96 -0.02
CA LEU A 128 0.48 -2.85 0.45
C LEU A 128 -0.52 -3.52 -0.50
N LEU A 129 -0.35 -3.35 -1.81
CA LEU A 129 -1.20 -4.02 -2.81
C LEU A 129 -1.06 -5.54 -2.73
N LEU A 130 0.16 -6.06 -2.61
CA LEU A 130 0.40 -7.50 -2.43
C LEU A 130 -0.24 -8.01 -1.14
N ALA A 131 -0.12 -7.26 -0.03
CA ALA A 131 -0.75 -7.62 1.24
C ALA A 131 -2.28 -7.63 1.14
N LEU A 132 -2.87 -6.68 0.42
CA LEU A 132 -4.32 -6.62 0.19
C LEU A 132 -4.80 -7.77 -0.71
N VAL A 133 -4.02 -8.15 -1.73
CA VAL A 133 -4.31 -9.35 -2.55
C VAL A 133 -4.30 -10.61 -1.67
N GLY A 134 -3.27 -10.80 -0.84
CA GLY A 134 -3.21 -11.89 0.12
C GLY A 134 -4.41 -11.90 1.07
N THR A 135 -4.81 -10.72 1.54
CA THR A 135 -5.99 -10.55 2.39
C THR A 135 -7.27 -10.93 1.66
N ALA A 136 -7.47 -10.50 0.41
CA ALA A 136 -8.64 -10.83 -0.38
C ALA A 136 -8.75 -12.35 -0.65
N ILE A 137 -7.61 -13.00 -0.92
CA ILE A 137 -7.53 -14.46 -1.06
C ILE A 137 -7.95 -15.15 0.25
N THR A 138 -7.42 -14.73 1.40
CA THR A 138 -7.80 -15.34 2.69
C THR A 138 -9.24 -15.10 3.06
N ARG A 139 -9.80 -13.93 2.72
CA ARG A 139 -11.18 -13.58 3.03
C ARG A 139 -12.20 -14.28 2.14
N ASP A 140 -11.81 -14.65 0.94
CA ASP A 140 -12.66 -15.37 -0.01
C ASP A 140 -14.06 -14.76 -0.15
N SER A 141 -14.11 -13.45 -0.42
CA SER A 141 -15.41 -12.77 -0.61
C SER A 141 -15.36 -11.84 -1.83
N ARG A 142 -16.48 -11.77 -2.54
CA ARG A 142 -16.62 -10.87 -3.71
C ARG A 142 -16.29 -9.42 -3.35
N ALA A 143 -16.73 -8.96 -2.17
CA ALA A 143 -16.41 -7.62 -1.68
C ALA A 143 -14.92 -7.38 -1.59
N ALA A 144 -14.15 -8.35 -1.06
CA ALA A 144 -12.70 -8.21 -0.93
C ALA A 144 -12.02 -8.07 -2.30
N PHE A 145 -12.41 -8.87 -3.29
CA PHE A 145 -11.87 -8.77 -4.65
C PHE A 145 -12.28 -7.46 -5.35
N LEU A 146 -13.53 -6.99 -5.17
CA LEU A 146 -13.99 -5.71 -5.69
C LEU A 146 -13.29 -4.51 -5.02
N GLY A 147 -12.88 -4.65 -3.78
CA GLY A 147 -12.13 -3.62 -3.06
C GLY A 147 -10.72 -3.37 -3.62
N LEU A 148 -10.07 -4.41 -4.22
CA LEU A 148 -8.71 -4.30 -4.75
C LEU A 148 -8.57 -3.20 -5.82
N PRO A 149 -9.38 -3.17 -6.91
CA PRO A 149 -9.29 -2.12 -7.91
C PRO A 149 -9.63 -0.73 -7.34
N VAL A 150 -10.49 -0.63 -6.33
CA VAL A 150 -10.83 0.64 -5.69
C VAL A 150 -9.62 1.19 -4.90
N VAL A 151 -8.96 0.34 -4.08
CA VAL A 151 -7.72 0.73 -3.39
C VAL A 151 -6.63 1.08 -4.41
N PHE A 152 -6.48 0.26 -5.47
CA PHE A 152 -5.49 0.52 -6.51
C PHE A 152 -5.71 1.90 -7.15
N ALA A 153 -6.95 2.26 -7.50
CA ALA A 153 -7.28 3.57 -8.05
C ALA A 153 -6.88 4.71 -7.09
N GLY A 154 -7.18 4.57 -5.80
CA GLY A 154 -6.78 5.55 -4.78
C GLY A 154 -5.27 5.70 -4.65
N LEU A 155 -4.53 4.59 -4.59
CA LEU A 155 -3.08 4.59 -4.55
C LEU A 155 -2.46 5.13 -5.85
N TYR A 156 -3.06 4.85 -7.00
CA TYR A 156 -2.61 5.36 -8.30
C TYR A 156 -2.75 6.87 -8.40
N VAL A 157 -3.88 7.43 -7.93
CA VAL A 157 -4.07 8.90 -7.85
C VAL A 157 -2.98 9.52 -6.98
N LYS A 158 -2.70 8.94 -5.82
CA LYS A 158 -1.65 9.40 -4.91
C LYS A 158 -0.26 9.29 -5.54
N LEU A 159 0.06 8.16 -6.16
CA LEU A 159 1.31 7.91 -6.88
C LEU A 159 1.58 8.98 -7.95
N LYS A 160 0.58 9.28 -8.80
CA LYS A 160 0.72 10.30 -9.85
C LYS A 160 1.05 11.68 -9.29
N GLN A 161 0.47 12.03 -8.16
CA GLN A 161 0.73 13.30 -7.49
C GLN A 161 2.14 13.34 -6.87
N GLU A 162 2.60 12.23 -6.28
CA GLU A 162 3.97 12.10 -5.77
C GLU A 162 5.00 12.19 -6.91
N GLU A 163 4.78 11.48 -8.02
CA GLU A 163 5.67 11.53 -9.18
C GLU A 163 5.76 12.95 -9.77
N ARG A 164 4.66 13.69 -9.79
CA ARG A 164 4.67 15.08 -10.25
C ARG A 164 5.55 15.94 -9.35
N LEU A 165 5.40 15.87 -8.03
CA LEU A 165 6.22 16.63 -7.10
C LEU A 165 7.70 16.23 -7.16
N LEU A 166 7.99 14.93 -7.33
CA LEU A 166 9.36 14.44 -7.47
C LEU A 166 10.00 14.94 -8.78
N LEU A 167 9.22 14.97 -9.87
CA LEU A 167 9.68 15.52 -11.14
C LEU A 167 9.94 17.03 -11.04
N GLU A 168 9.05 17.79 -10.41
CA GLU A 168 9.25 19.24 -10.18
C GLU A 168 10.48 19.52 -9.31
N ARG A 169 10.82 18.62 -8.37
CA ARG A 169 11.93 18.80 -7.43
C ARG A 169 13.27 18.36 -8.00
N PHE A 170 13.32 17.21 -8.68
CA PHE A 170 14.57 16.54 -9.10
C PHE A 170 14.79 16.59 -10.63
N GLY A 171 13.81 17.03 -11.41
CA GLY A 171 13.92 17.22 -12.85
C GLY A 171 14.52 16.01 -13.59
N PRO A 172 15.61 16.23 -14.37
CA PRO A 172 16.22 15.18 -15.19
C PRO A 172 16.71 13.95 -14.40
N GLU A 173 17.11 14.13 -13.14
CA GLU A 173 17.53 13.01 -12.29
C GLU A 173 16.38 12.06 -12.04
N TYR A 174 15.17 12.58 -11.76
CA TYR A 174 13.98 11.76 -11.57
C TYR A 174 13.51 11.14 -12.89
N GLU A 175 13.62 11.83 -14.02
CA GLU A 175 13.30 11.29 -15.35
C GLU A 175 14.14 10.06 -15.67
N LYS A 176 15.45 10.12 -15.43
CA LYS A 176 16.36 8.98 -15.58
C LYS A 176 15.94 7.81 -14.69
N TYR A 177 15.68 8.06 -13.42
CA TYR A 177 15.23 7.04 -12.49
C TYR A 177 13.89 6.39 -12.95
N ARG A 178 12.95 7.22 -13.45
CA ARG A 178 11.64 6.75 -13.97
C ARG A 178 11.78 5.90 -15.22
N ALA A 179 12.77 6.14 -16.05
CA ALA A 179 13.06 5.33 -17.23
C ALA A 179 13.63 3.95 -16.87
N GLU A 180 14.46 3.88 -15.82
CA GLU A 180 15.15 2.67 -15.38
C GLU A 180 14.28 1.76 -14.50
N VAL A 181 13.47 2.33 -13.60
CA VAL A 181 12.73 1.59 -12.57
C VAL A 181 11.23 1.73 -12.76
N PRO A 182 10.45 0.62 -12.77
CA PRO A 182 9.00 0.65 -12.91
C PRO A 182 8.31 1.24 -11.67
N ALA A 183 7.05 1.71 -11.83
CA ALA A 183 6.32 2.37 -10.74
C ALA A 183 5.93 1.41 -9.62
N LEU A 184 5.24 0.31 -9.92
CA LEU A 184 4.62 -0.60 -8.94
C LEU A 184 5.00 -2.06 -9.14
N ILE A 185 4.97 -2.56 -10.38
CA ILE A 185 5.22 -3.97 -10.68
C ILE A 185 6.66 -4.09 -11.18
N PRO A 186 7.51 -4.93 -10.55
CA PRO A 186 8.86 -5.17 -11.00
C PRO A 186 8.88 -5.60 -12.48
N ARG A 187 9.87 -5.14 -13.24
CA ARG A 187 10.14 -5.72 -14.56
C ARG A 187 10.87 -7.03 -14.33
N LEU A 188 10.29 -8.12 -14.82
CA LEU A 188 10.92 -9.43 -14.85
C LEU A 188 11.88 -9.52 -16.02
#